data_e624c7cd405154e258e5e28ae92dd91e
#
_entry.id   e624c7cd405154e258e5e28ae92dd91e
#
_cell.length_a   1.000
_cell.length_b   1.000
_cell.length_c   1.000
_cell.angle_alpha   90.00
_cell.angle_beta   90.00
_cell.angle_gamma   90.00
#
_symmetry.space_group_name_H-M   'P 1'
#
loop_
_entity.id
_entity.type
_entity.pdbx_description
1 polymer ?
#
loop_
_entity_poly.entity_id
_entity_poly.type
_entity_poly.pdbx_seq_one_letter_code
_entity_poly.pdbx_strand_id
1 'polypeptide(L)'
;EWLRNRVIEKRPRPDYQPVFHIDVYGTLGIVFDNDFKRIAEYISELAEVAKPFKLRVEGPVDMGEKQAQIEALAAIRRHMEAVGTDAEIVADEWCNTFEDVRDFTEAKAGHMAQIKTPDLGGINNTIEAVLYCKEHGMGAYLGGTCNETNRSAEVCAHIAMATRPVQYLAKPGMGVDEGYMIVYNEMARILAVRAAK
;
A
#
# COMPACT_ATOMS: atom_id res chain seq x y z
N GLU A 1 -16.20 9.21 8.52
CA GLU A 1 -17.64 9.30 8.18
C GLU A 1 -17.92 10.18 6.98
N TRP A 2 -17.49 11.45 6.98
CA TRP A 2 -17.78 12.38 5.89
C TRP A 2 -17.35 11.81 4.52
N LEU A 3 -16.10 11.34 4.40
CA LEU A 3 -15.56 10.76 3.15
C LEU A 3 -16.39 9.56 2.69
N ARG A 4 -16.68 8.62 3.61
CA ARG A 4 -17.53 7.46 3.32
C ARG A 4 -18.89 7.86 2.77
N ASN A 5 -19.58 8.79 3.44
CA ASN A 5 -20.90 9.25 3.01
C ASN A 5 -20.84 9.94 1.65
N ARG A 6 -19.76 10.72 1.42
CA ARG A 6 -19.56 11.39 0.14
C ARG A 6 -19.33 10.41 -1.01
N VAL A 7 -18.54 9.35 -0.76
CA VAL A 7 -18.32 8.28 -1.74
C VAL A 7 -19.64 7.53 -2.04
N ILE A 8 -20.43 7.19 -1.02
CA ILE A 8 -21.74 6.54 -1.19
C ILE A 8 -22.65 7.40 -2.05
N GLU A 9 -22.70 8.72 -1.80
CA GLU A 9 -23.51 9.66 -2.56
C GLU A 9 -23.09 9.80 -4.03
N LYS A 10 -21.78 9.80 -4.28
CA LYS A 10 -21.18 10.16 -5.57
C LYS A 10 -20.72 8.98 -6.43
N ARG A 11 -20.62 7.77 -5.87
CA ARG A 11 -20.17 6.61 -6.63
C ARG A 11 -21.08 6.37 -7.86
N PRO A 12 -20.47 5.98 -9.01
CA PRO A 12 -21.22 5.88 -10.27
C PRO A 12 -22.28 4.76 -10.27
N ARG A 13 -22.13 3.78 -9.38
CA ARG A 13 -23.04 2.65 -9.21
C ARG A 13 -22.89 2.05 -7.80
N PRO A 14 -23.95 1.41 -7.26
CA PRO A 14 -23.96 0.90 -5.88
C PRO A 14 -22.91 -0.19 -5.58
N ASP A 15 -22.53 -0.97 -6.59
CA ASP A 15 -21.54 -2.05 -6.51
C ASP A 15 -20.09 -1.56 -6.62
N TYR A 16 -19.86 -0.27 -6.89
CA TYR A 16 -18.53 0.30 -6.84
C TYR A 16 -18.04 0.41 -5.39
N GLN A 17 -17.03 -0.37 -5.05
CA GLN A 17 -16.48 -0.51 -3.69
C GLN A 17 -15.00 -0.09 -3.67
N PRO A 18 -14.71 1.22 -3.60
CA PRO A 18 -13.33 1.67 -3.46
C PRO A 18 -12.75 1.25 -2.10
N VAL A 19 -11.44 1.06 -2.06
CA VAL A 19 -10.70 0.86 -0.81
C VAL A 19 -10.25 2.22 -0.30
N PHE A 20 -10.46 2.50 0.98
CA PHE A 20 -9.87 3.66 1.63
C PHE A 20 -8.46 3.30 2.08
N HIS A 21 -7.48 3.88 1.43
CA HIS A 21 -6.08 3.74 1.79
C HIS A 21 -5.60 5.07 2.36
N ILE A 22 -5.21 5.06 3.63
CA ILE A 22 -4.82 6.26 4.38
C ILE A 22 -3.41 6.04 4.88
N ASP A 23 -2.49 6.87 4.41
CA ASP A 23 -1.15 6.97 4.97
C ASP A 23 -1.18 7.90 6.19
N VAL A 24 -0.74 7.40 7.33
CA VAL A 24 -0.74 8.14 8.60
C VAL A 24 0.67 8.48 9.09
N TYR A 25 1.69 8.09 8.36
CA TYR A 25 3.06 8.56 8.53
C TYR A 25 3.59 8.47 9.98
N GLY A 26 3.39 7.34 10.64
CA GLY A 26 3.82 7.10 12.02
C GLY A 26 2.98 7.75 13.11
N THR A 27 1.97 8.56 12.75
CA THR A 27 1.25 9.39 13.75
C THR A 27 0.46 8.59 14.76
N LEU A 28 -0.01 7.38 14.46
CA LEU A 28 -0.71 6.56 15.45
C LEU A 28 0.24 6.11 16.55
N GLY A 29 1.50 5.83 16.24
CA GLY A 29 2.53 5.56 17.25
C GLY A 29 2.68 6.71 18.25
N ILE A 30 2.72 7.94 17.74
CA ILE A 30 2.81 9.14 18.58
C ILE A 30 1.56 9.31 19.44
N VAL A 31 0.38 9.20 18.84
CA VAL A 31 -0.90 9.42 19.54
C VAL A 31 -1.15 8.41 20.66
N PHE A 32 -0.75 7.15 20.44
CA PHE A 32 -0.99 6.05 21.37
C PHE A 32 0.27 5.61 22.14
N ASP A 33 1.36 6.39 22.10
CA ASP A 33 2.62 6.09 22.79
C ASP A 33 3.13 4.67 22.46
N ASN A 34 3.04 4.28 21.19
CA ASN A 34 3.37 2.94 20.69
C ASN A 34 2.67 1.78 21.41
N ASP A 35 1.49 1.99 21.99
CA ASP A 35 0.64 0.89 22.46
C ASP A 35 0.01 0.17 21.27
N PHE A 36 0.65 -0.88 20.79
CA PHE A 36 0.27 -1.62 19.57
C PHE A 36 -1.12 -2.24 19.66
N LYS A 37 -1.57 -2.59 20.86
CA LYS A 37 -2.91 -3.11 21.07
C LYS A 37 -3.96 -2.02 20.87
N ARG A 38 -3.76 -0.86 21.46
CA ARG A 38 -4.66 0.29 21.27
C ARG A 38 -4.68 0.80 19.84
N ILE A 39 -3.52 0.78 19.14
CA ILE A 39 -3.44 1.11 17.71
C ILE A 39 -4.30 0.15 16.90
N ALA A 40 -4.20 -1.16 17.15
CA ALA A 40 -5.01 -2.17 16.47
C ALA A 40 -6.52 -2.01 16.74
N GLU A 41 -6.90 -1.73 17.98
CA GLU A 41 -8.28 -1.45 18.37
C GLU A 41 -8.82 -0.20 17.64
N TYR A 42 -8.05 0.88 17.60
CA TYR A 42 -8.43 2.11 16.90
C TYR A 42 -8.56 1.91 15.38
N ILE A 43 -7.64 1.18 14.75
CA ILE A 43 -7.75 0.84 13.32
C ILE A 43 -9.03 0.02 13.07
N SER A 44 -9.38 -0.88 13.99
CA SER A 44 -10.61 -1.67 13.89
C SER A 44 -11.87 -0.82 14.00
N GLU A 45 -11.89 0.17 14.90
CA GLU A 45 -12.97 1.14 15.01
C GLU A 45 -13.09 1.99 13.73
N LEU A 46 -11.97 2.42 13.16
CA LEU A 46 -11.97 3.13 11.87
C LEU A 46 -12.51 2.28 10.73
N ALA A 47 -12.21 0.98 10.72
CA ALA A 47 -12.73 0.05 9.73
C ALA A 47 -14.27 -0.07 9.81
N GLU A 48 -14.84 -0.12 11.03
CA GLU A 48 -16.30 -0.09 11.20
C GLU A 48 -16.92 1.20 10.66
N VAL A 49 -16.28 2.33 10.93
CA VAL A 49 -16.71 3.63 10.39
C VAL A 49 -16.60 3.68 8.87
N ALA A 50 -15.63 3.01 8.28
CA ALA A 50 -15.41 2.98 6.82
C ALA A 50 -16.42 2.11 6.06
N LYS A 51 -17.07 1.16 6.71
CA LYS A 51 -18.03 0.25 6.05
C LYS A 51 -19.06 1.00 5.18
N PRO A 52 -19.37 0.49 3.99
CA PRO A 52 -19.05 -0.85 3.46
C PRO A 52 -17.69 -0.95 2.75
N PHE A 53 -16.84 0.07 2.82
CA PHE A 53 -15.56 0.10 2.13
C PHE A 53 -14.46 -0.49 3.00
N LYS A 54 -13.53 -1.22 2.37
CA LYS A 54 -12.34 -1.72 3.03
C LYS A 54 -11.41 -0.58 3.42
N LEU A 55 -10.76 -0.70 4.58
CA LEU A 55 -9.77 0.25 5.08
C LEU A 55 -8.36 -0.34 4.99
N ARG A 56 -7.41 0.47 4.51
CA ARG A 56 -5.97 0.25 4.62
C ARG A 56 -5.34 1.42 5.36
N VAL A 57 -4.45 1.12 6.28
CA VAL A 57 -3.67 2.12 7.02
C VAL A 57 -2.20 1.87 6.76
N GLU A 58 -1.57 2.82 6.08
CA GLU A 58 -0.14 2.78 5.77
C GLU A 58 0.64 3.51 6.86
N GLY A 59 1.81 2.97 7.22
CA GLY A 59 2.71 3.57 8.18
C GLY A 59 2.10 3.88 9.54
N PRO A 60 1.41 2.96 10.25
CA PRO A 60 0.75 3.28 11.51
C PRO A 60 1.73 3.74 12.60
N VAL A 61 2.97 3.27 12.54
CA VAL A 61 4.06 3.62 13.46
C VAL A 61 5.36 3.86 12.69
N ASP A 62 6.27 4.66 13.25
CA ASP A 62 7.68 4.74 12.87
C ASP A 62 8.52 4.54 14.12
N MET A 63 9.28 3.45 14.15
CA MET A 63 10.06 3.02 15.32
C MET A 63 11.51 3.53 15.29
N GLY A 64 11.90 4.30 14.26
CA GLY A 64 13.22 4.87 14.13
C GLY A 64 14.33 3.90 13.72
N GLU A 65 14.02 2.58 13.57
CA GLU A 65 14.96 1.59 13.04
C GLU A 65 14.23 0.35 12.55
N LYS A 66 14.88 -0.40 11.62
CA LYS A 66 14.24 -1.48 10.86
C LYS A 66 13.70 -2.62 11.71
N GLN A 67 14.49 -3.15 12.64
CA GLN A 67 14.09 -4.33 13.39
C GLN A 67 12.89 -4.03 14.32
N ALA A 68 12.92 -2.90 15.02
CA ALA A 68 11.81 -2.46 15.84
C ALA A 68 10.55 -2.19 15.00
N GLN A 69 10.70 -1.66 13.77
CA GLN A 69 9.59 -1.46 12.85
C GLN A 69 8.93 -2.78 12.45
N ILE A 70 9.72 -3.79 12.11
CA ILE A 70 9.24 -5.14 11.79
C ILE A 70 8.46 -5.72 12.97
N GLU A 71 9.03 -5.69 14.17
CA GLU A 71 8.43 -6.22 15.39
C GLU A 71 7.12 -5.50 15.73
N ALA A 72 7.09 -4.17 15.61
CA ALA A 72 5.91 -3.34 15.86
C ALA A 72 4.77 -3.66 14.89
N LEU A 73 5.03 -3.66 13.58
CA LEU A 73 4.00 -3.96 12.57
C LEU A 73 3.49 -5.40 12.70
N ALA A 74 4.37 -6.37 12.97
CA ALA A 74 3.96 -7.75 13.24
C ALA A 74 3.10 -7.86 14.50
N ALA A 75 3.39 -7.08 15.55
CA ALA A 75 2.60 -7.04 16.78
C ALA A 75 1.22 -6.41 16.53
N ILE A 76 1.15 -5.26 15.85
CA ILE A 76 -0.12 -4.62 15.49
C ILE A 76 -0.98 -5.59 14.67
N ARG A 77 -0.41 -6.24 13.64
CA ARG A 77 -1.12 -7.22 12.82
C ARG A 77 -1.70 -8.35 13.67
N ARG A 78 -0.92 -8.96 14.57
CA ARG A 78 -1.44 -10.01 15.48
C ARG A 78 -2.61 -9.53 16.34
N HIS A 79 -2.55 -8.30 16.86
CA HIS A 79 -3.66 -7.72 17.61
C HIS A 79 -4.89 -7.48 16.73
N MET A 80 -4.73 -7.03 15.50
CA MET A 80 -5.82 -6.87 14.53
C MET A 80 -6.48 -8.21 14.18
N GLU A 81 -5.69 -9.25 13.98
CA GLU A 81 -6.19 -10.63 13.75
C GLU A 81 -6.98 -11.14 14.97
N ALA A 82 -6.52 -10.87 16.19
CA ALA A 82 -7.22 -11.25 17.42
C ALA A 82 -8.55 -10.52 17.62
N VAL A 83 -8.65 -9.26 17.19
CA VAL A 83 -9.90 -8.47 17.19
C VAL A 83 -10.85 -8.91 16.07
N GLY A 84 -10.33 -9.51 15.00
CA GLY A 84 -11.12 -10.00 13.86
C GLY A 84 -11.53 -8.89 12.90
N THR A 85 -10.76 -7.81 12.77
CA THR A 85 -10.99 -6.76 11.77
C THR A 85 -10.55 -7.21 10.37
N ASP A 86 -11.23 -6.69 9.35
CA ASP A 86 -10.85 -6.86 7.93
C ASP A 86 -9.97 -5.73 7.39
N ALA A 87 -9.61 -4.75 8.25
CA ALA A 87 -8.65 -3.72 7.89
C ALA A 87 -7.27 -4.31 7.61
N GLU A 88 -6.50 -3.63 6.78
CA GLU A 88 -5.13 -4.00 6.44
C GLU A 88 -4.16 -2.89 6.85
N ILE A 89 -2.97 -3.26 7.33
CA ILE A 89 -1.87 -2.31 7.51
C ILE A 89 -0.81 -2.54 6.43
N VAL A 90 -0.21 -1.44 5.98
CA VAL A 90 0.78 -1.42 4.91
C VAL A 90 2.12 -0.99 5.50
N ALA A 91 3.16 -1.79 5.28
CA ALA A 91 4.53 -1.44 5.63
C ALA A 91 5.09 -0.49 4.57
N ASP A 92 5.62 0.64 5.00
CA ASP A 92 6.27 1.64 4.16
C ASP A 92 7.67 1.97 4.67
N GLU A 93 7.79 2.60 5.83
CA GLU A 93 9.07 2.98 6.39
C GLU A 93 9.96 1.77 6.66
N TRP A 94 11.26 1.92 6.42
CA TRP A 94 12.28 0.88 6.59
C TRP A 94 12.15 -0.32 5.63
N CYS A 95 11.27 -0.23 4.61
CA CYS A 95 11.04 -1.24 3.59
C CYS A 95 11.52 -0.73 2.21
N ASN A 96 12.82 -0.44 2.08
CA ASN A 96 13.39 0.31 0.96
C ASN A 96 14.28 -0.52 0.02
N THR A 97 14.69 -1.72 0.43
CA THR A 97 15.47 -2.64 -0.41
C THR A 97 14.70 -3.94 -0.65
N PHE A 98 15.16 -4.78 -1.58
CA PHE A 98 14.58 -6.10 -1.76
C PHE A 98 14.73 -6.99 -0.53
N GLU A 99 15.88 -6.90 0.14
CA GLU A 99 16.15 -7.59 1.40
C GLU A 99 15.17 -7.14 2.50
N ASP A 100 14.88 -5.83 2.58
CA ASP A 100 13.89 -5.33 3.54
C ASP A 100 12.50 -5.91 3.24
N VAL A 101 12.06 -5.88 1.98
CA VAL A 101 10.77 -6.47 1.58
C VAL A 101 10.68 -7.94 1.99
N ARG A 102 11.76 -8.70 1.85
CA ARG A 102 11.83 -10.10 2.32
C ARG A 102 11.67 -10.19 3.83
N ASP A 103 12.45 -9.43 4.60
CA ASP A 103 12.43 -9.45 6.07
C ASP A 103 11.02 -9.12 6.60
N PHE A 104 10.39 -8.07 6.07
CA PHE A 104 9.02 -7.69 6.42
C PHE A 104 8.00 -8.77 6.04
N THR A 105 8.17 -9.40 4.88
CA THR A 105 7.29 -10.47 4.41
C THR A 105 7.39 -11.72 5.27
N GLU A 106 8.61 -12.18 5.57
CA GLU A 106 8.86 -13.35 6.39
C GLU A 106 8.35 -13.18 7.83
N ALA A 107 8.52 -11.98 8.38
CA ALA A 107 8.02 -11.62 9.71
C ALA A 107 6.50 -11.37 9.76
N LYS A 108 5.82 -11.34 8.62
CA LYS A 108 4.41 -10.90 8.51
C LYS A 108 4.19 -9.50 9.10
N ALA A 109 5.15 -8.62 8.89
CA ALA A 109 5.14 -7.24 9.37
C ALA A 109 4.24 -6.36 8.49
N GLY A 110 2.94 -6.46 8.69
CA GLY A 110 1.91 -5.84 7.87
C GLY A 110 1.15 -6.84 7.00
N HIS A 111 0.08 -6.40 6.38
CA HIS A 111 -0.72 -7.17 5.42
C HIS A 111 -0.22 -6.96 3.99
N MET A 112 0.41 -5.81 3.77
CA MET A 112 0.98 -5.40 2.50
C MET A 112 2.33 -4.72 2.74
N ALA A 113 3.22 -4.78 1.73
CA ALA A 113 4.45 -3.98 1.68
C ALA A 113 4.34 -2.96 0.53
N GLN A 114 4.72 -1.72 0.79
CA GLN A 114 4.94 -0.73 -0.25
C GLN A 114 6.27 -1.01 -0.94
N ILE A 115 6.24 -1.14 -2.25
CA ILE A 115 7.40 -1.42 -3.10
C ILE A 115 7.69 -0.17 -3.93
N LYS A 116 8.79 0.51 -3.60
CA LYS A 116 9.18 1.79 -4.19
C LYS A 116 10.24 1.54 -5.27
N THR A 117 9.83 1.55 -6.53
CA THR A 117 10.73 1.27 -7.66
C THR A 117 12.04 2.08 -7.64
N PRO A 118 12.05 3.39 -7.31
CA PRO A 118 13.31 4.13 -7.24
C PRO A 118 14.27 3.64 -6.17
N ASP A 119 13.77 3.17 -5.02
CA ASP A 119 14.58 2.78 -3.87
C ASP A 119 15.18 1.37 -4.03
N LEU A 120 14.49 0.48 -4.73
CA LEU A 120 14.94 -0.90 -4.95
C LEU A 120 16.15 -1.04 -5.89
N GLY A 121 16.62 0.04 -6.48
CA GLY A 121 17.84 0.09 -7.29
C GLY A 121 17.74 -0.53 -8.67
N GLY A 122 16.59 -1.12 -9.05
CA GLY A 122 16.42 -1.68 -10.39
C GLY A 122 15.07 -2.34 -10.65
N ILE A 123 14.75 -2.47 -11.94
CA ILE A 123 13.49 -3.09 -12.39
C ILE A 123 13.40 -4.55 -11.93
N ASN A 124 14.49 -5.30 -11.98
CA ASN A 124 14.53 -6.71 -11.57
C ASN A 124 14.16 -6.85 -10.08
N ASN A 125 14.78 -6.06 -9.21
CA ASN A 125 14.48 -6.08 -7.77
C ASN A 125 13.01 -5.74 -7.50
N THR A 126 12.45 -4.78 -8.23
CA THR A 126 11.03 -4.41 -8.10
C THR A 126 10.11 -5.57 -8.51
N ILE A 127 10.41 -6.24 -9.61
CA ILE A 127 9.66 -7.43 -10.07
C ILE A 127 9.76 -8.55 -9.03
N GLU A 128 10.96 -8.86 -8.59
CA GLU A 128 11.23 -9.91 -7.60
C GLU A 128 10.53 -9.61 -6.27
N ALA A 129 10.54 -8.37 -5.81
CA ALA A 129 9.83 -7.96 -4.59
C ALA A 129 8.32 -8.20 -4.69
N VAL A 130 7.68 -7.81 -5.81
CA VAL A 130 6.25 -8.07 -6.01
C VAL A 130 5.95 -9.58 -6.02
N LEU A 131 6.75 -10.35 -6.74
CA LEU A 131 6.55 -11.80 -6.85
C LEU A 131 6.79 -12.49 -5.50
N TYR A 132 7.83 -12.10 -4.78
CA TYR A 132 8.16 -12.63 -3.45
C TYR A 132 7.01 -12.41 -2.46
N CYS A 133 6.49 -11.20 -2.37
CA CYS A 133 5.32 -10.91 -1.52
C CYS A 133 4.14 -11.85 -1.87
N LYS A 134 3.83 -12.00 -3.16
CA LYS A 134 2.73 -12.86 -3.62
C LYS A 134 2.93 -14.33 -3.27
N GLU A 135 4.15 -14.85 -3.45
CA GLU A 135 4.49 -16.24 -3.13
C GLU A 135 4.40 -16.54 -1.63
N HIS A 136 4.64 -15.52 -0.78
CA HIS A 136 4.64 -15.67 0.68
C HIS A 136 3.36 -15.13 1.35
N GLY A 137 2.31 -14.85 0.55
CA GLY A 137 1.00 -14.46 1.07
C GLY A 137 0.94 -13.05 1.66
N MET A 138 1.85 -12.17 1.24
CA MET A 138 1.81 -10.74 1.55
C MET A 138 1.30 -9.95 0.35
N GLY A 139 0.48 -8.92 0.59
CA GLY A 139 0.05 -8.02 -0.46
C GLY A 139 1.22 -7.17 -0.98
N ALA A 140 1.34 -7.04 -2.29
CA ALA A 140 2.29 -6.12 -2.89
C ALA A 140 1.57 -4.83 -3.29
N TYR A 141 2.05 -3.71 -2.82
CA TYR A 141 1.63 -2.37 -3.22
C TYR A 141 2.76 -1.70 -3.98
N LEU A 142 2.62 -1.58 -5.30
CA LEU A 142 3.61 -0.88 -6.10
C LEU A 142 3.37 0.62 -5.94
N GLY A 143 4.09 1.20 -5.00
CA GLY A 143 3.99 2.58 -4.57
C GLY A 143 4.94 3.52 -5.30
N GLY A 144 5.53 4.44 -4.57
CA GLY A 144 6.49 5.40 -5.10
C GLY A 144 7.06 6.30 -4.03
N THR A 145 7.94 7.18 -4.45
CA THR A 145 8.58 8.21 -3.62
C THR A 145 8.14 9.61 -4.06
N CYS A 146 8.46 10.63 -3.26
CA CYS A 146 8.18 12.03 -3.64
C CYS A 146 9.02 12.53 -4.84
N ASN A 147 9.98 11.74 -5.32
CA ASN A 147 10.86 12.08 -6.44
C ASN A 147 10.45 11.42 -7.76
N GLU A 148 9.21 11.07 -7.92
CA GLU A 148 8.70 10.42 -9.11
C GLU A 148 8.63 11.36 -10.32
N THR A 149 8.79 10.77 -11.49
CA THR A 149 8.69 11.43 -12.79
C THR A 149 7.71 10.66 -13.69
N ASN A 150 7.32 11.27 -14.81
CA ASN A 150 6.53 10.55 -15.81
C ASN A 150 7.23 9.28 -16.29
N ARG A 151 8.56 9.29 -16.43
CA ARG A 151 9.34 8.10 -16.84
C ARG A 151 9.26 6.97 -15.83
N SER A 152 9.41 7.26 -14.53
CA SER A 152 9.29 6.24 -13.50
C SER A 152 7.85 5.70 -13.41
N ALA A 153 6.84 6.56 -13.57
CA ALA A 153 5.44 6.17 -13.64
C ALA A 153 5.15 5.20 -14.81
N GLU A 154 5.66 5.50 -16.02
CA GLU A 154 5.55 4.60 -17.19
C GLU A 154 6.20 3.24 -16.91
N VAL A 155 7.44 3.21 -16.41
CA VAL A 155 8.15 1.96 -16.06
C VAL A 155 7.36 1.15 -15.04
N CYS A 156 6.85 1.81 -13.98
CA CYS A 156 6.02 1.14 -12.97
C CYS A 156 4.72 0.58 -13.56
N ALA A 157 4.11 1.25 -14.55
CA ALA A 157 2.92 0.73 -15.23
C ALA A 157 3.22 -0.61 -15.93
N HIS A 158 4.37 -0.73 -16.60
CA HIS A 158 4.80 -2.00 -17.20
C HIS A 158 4.99 -3.10 -16.15
N ILE A 159 5.67 -2.79 -15.05
CA ILE A 159 5.89 -3.75 -13.95
C ILE A 159 4.54 -4.16 -13.35
N ALA A 160 3.66 -3.19 -13.04
CA ALA A 160 2.35 -3.47 -12.47
C ALA A 160 1.50 -4.38 -13.36
N MET A 161 1.45 -4.12 -14.66
CA MET A 161 0.69 -4.94 -15.60
C MET A 161 1.29 -6.35 -15.79
N ALA A 162 2.61 -6.50 -15.67
CA ALA A 162 3.27 -7.79 -15.77
C ALA A 162 3.12 -8.63 -14.49
N THR A 163 3.31 -8.02 -13.32
CA THR A 163 3.37 -8.72 -12.01
C THR A 163 2.04 -8.76 -11.28
N ARG A 164 1.10 -7.86 -11.60
CA ARG A 164 -0.24 -7.75 -10.99
C ARG A 164 -0.17 -7.64 -9.46
N PRO A 165 0.42 -6.57 -8.91
CA PRO A 165 0.36 -6.29 -7.50
C PRO A 165 -1.11 -6.07 -7.07
N VAL A 166 -1.36 -6.12 -5.76
CA VAL A 166 -2.70 -5.85 -5.21
C VAL A 166 -3.12 -4.41 -5.46
N GLN A 167 -2.17 -3.50 -5.44
CA GLN A 167 -2.38 -2.06 -5.65
C GLN A 167 -1.23 -1.46 -6.44
N TYR A 168 -1.56 -0.46 -7.25
CA TYR A 168 -0.61 0.38 -7.96
C TYR A 168 -0.97 1.86 -7.76
N LEU A 169 0.00 2.66 -7.33
CA LEU A 169 -0.17 4.08 -7.03
C LEU A 169 -0.04 4.93 -8.30
N ALA A 170 -0.98 5.85 -8.48
CA ALA A 170 -0.81 7.00 -9.37
C ALA A 170 0.13 8.00 -8.69
N LYS A 171 1.35 7.92 -8.93
CA LYS A 171 2.58 8.48 -8.34
C LYS A 171 2.46 9.71 -7.42
N PRO A 172 3.11 9.67 -6.23
CA PRO A 172 3.21 10.82 -5.34
C PRO A 172 4.13 11.91 -5.92
N GLY A 173 4.06 13.11 -5.39
CA GLY A 173 4.86 14.25 -5.86
C GLY A 173 4.37 14.89 -7.16
N MET A 174 3.30 14.38 -7.75
CA MET A 174 2.59 14.94 -8.91
C MET A 174 1.19 15.38 -8.50
N GLY A 175 0.56 16.23 -9.33
CA GLY A 175 -0.89 16.46 -9.22
C GLY A 175 -1.67 15.14 -9.39
N VAL A 176 -2.79 14.99 -8.67
CA VAL A 176 -3.60 13.75 -8.71
C VAL A 176 -4.02 13.42 -10.14
N ASP A 177 -4.53 14.41 -10.88
CA ASP A 177 -4.97 14.21 -12.27
C ASP A 177 -3.79 13.87 -13.18
N GLU A 178 -2.64 14.54 -13.01
CA GLU A 178 -1.44 14.28 -13.79
C GLU A 178 -0.92 12.86 -13.57
N GLY A 179 -0.72 12.45 -12.32
CA GLY A 179 -0.27 11.10 -11.98
C GLY A 179 -1.21 10.02 -12.50
N TYR A 180 -2.52 10.22 -12.33
CA TYR A 180 -3.54 9.31 -12.85
C TYR A 180 -3.50 9.20 -14.38
N MET A 181 -3.45 10.33 -15.09
CA MET A 181 -3.46 10.34 -16.55
C MET A 181 -2.22 9.68 -17.14
N ILE A 182 -1.04 9.89 -16.55
CA ILE A 182 0.20 9.25 -17.01
C ILE A 182 0.06 7.73 -16.93
N VAL A 183 -0.29 7.19 -15.76
CA VAL A 183 -0.37 5.74 -15.58
C VAL A 183 -1.52 5.12 -16.38
N TYR A 184 -2.67 5.77 -16.46
CA TYR A 184 -3.82 5.30 -17.23
C TYR A 184 -3.49 5.23 -18.74
N ASN A 185 -2.90 6.29 -19.29
CA ASN A 185 -2.55 6.36 -20.71
C ASN A 185 -1.49 5.31 -21.05
N GLU A 186 -0.49 5.10 -20.19
CA GLU A 186 0.54 4.09 -20.43
C GLU A 186 -0.05 2.67 -20.37
N MET A 187 -0.92 2.38 -19.42
CA MET A 187 -1.63 1.09 -19.37
C MET A 187 -2.48 0.87 -20.62
N ALA A 188 -3.20 1.90 -21.08
CA ALA A 188 -4.00 1.83 -22.31
C ALA A 188 -3.12 1.60 -23.55
N ARG A 189 -1.95 2.27 -23.62
CA ARG A 189 -0.96 2.07 -24.69
C ARG A 189 -0.44 0.64 -24.71
N ILE A 190 -0.08 0.07 -23.57
CA ILE A 190 0.39 -1.32 -23.45
C ILE A 190 -0.68 -2.30 -23.96
N LEU A 191 -1.94 -2.10 -23.56
CA LEU A 191 -3.04 -2.95 -24.01
C LEU A 191 -3.26 -2.85 -25.52
N ALA A 192 -3.21 -1.65 -26.08
CA ALA A 192 -3.35 -1.44 -27.53
C ALA A 192 -2.22 -2.14 -28.33
N VAL A 193 -0.96 -2.03 -27.88
CA VAL A 193 0.18 -2.71 -28.49
C VAL A 193 0.04 -4.24 -28.44
N ARG A 194 -0.49 -4.77 -27.33
CA ARG A 194 -0.73 -6.22 -27.22
C ARG A 194 -1.86 -6.70 -28.13
N ALA A 195 -2.90 -5.90 -28.28
CA ALA A 195 -4.05 -6.25 -29.14
C ALA A 195 -3.71 -6.20 -30.65
N ALA A 196 -2.66 -5.46 -31.03
CA ALA A 196 -2.20 -5.34 -32.41
C ALA A 196 -1.26 -6.49 -32.89
N LYS A 197 -0.89 -7.40 -31.98
CA LYS A 197 -0.11 -8.62 -32.25
C LYS A 197 -1.03 -9.82 -32.42
#